data_e4adcf0f653eceb90a4d775072136a1c
#
_entry.id   e4adcf0f653eceb90a4d775072136a1c
#
_cell.length_a   1.000
_cell.length_b   1.000
_cell.length_c   1.000
_cell.angle_alpha   90.00
_cell.angle_beta   90.00
_cell.angle_gamma   90.00
#
_symmetry.space_group_name_H-M   'P 1'
#
loop_
_entity.id
_entity.type
_entity.pdbx_description
1 polymer ?
#
loop_
_entity_poly.entity_id
_entity_poly.type
_entity_poly.pdbx_seq_one_letter_code
_entity_poly.pdbx_strand_id
1 'polypeptide(L)'
;MKNVITVIIAVVVFAIAAGCCACRKGKNNLPLVGTEWHLVKMMERELNISPEQFVFTFSKDGAFGGVGACNRMMGDYTVTEKGEMTFGGVASTRRMCPDAELETRFAQVLESTTHYEIDGDMLLLLSKGELRAILKAVSK
;
A
#
# COMPACT_ATOMS: atom_id res chain seq x y z
N MET A 1 -32.00 -29.24 -37.63
CA MET A 1 -31.07 -29.77 -36.63
C MET A 1 -29.71 -29.04 -36.61
N LYS A 2 -29.14 -28.68 -37.72
CA LYS A 2 -27.83 -28.01 -37.73
C LYS A 2 -27.83 -26.60 -37.06
N ASN A 3 -28.93 -25.86 -37.15
CA ASN A 3 -29.03 -24.52 -36.60
C ASN A 3 -29.17 -24.47 -35.08
N VAL A 4 -29.76 -25.51 -34.47
CA VAL A 4 -29.95 -25.59 -33.00
C VAL A 4 -28.61 -25.91 -32.32
N ILE A 5 -27.80 -26.77 -32.92
CA ILE A 5 -26.46 -27.12 -32.36
C ILE A 5 -25.51 -25.92 -32.44
N THR A 6 -25.58 -25.13 -33.54
CA THR A 6 -24.75 -23.93 -33.69
C THR A 6 -25.10 -22.86 -32.65
N VAL A 7 -26.39 -22.67 -32.36
CA VAL A 7 -26.87 -21.72 -31.36
C VAL A 7 -26.47 -22.14 -29.95
N ILE A 8 -26.51 -23.44 -29.62
CA ILE A 8 -26.13 -23.97 -28.31
C ILE A 8 -24.62 -23.79 -28.09
N ILE A 9 -23.79 -24.02 -29.10
CA ILE A 9 -22.33 -23.82 -29.01
C ILE A 9 -22.00 -22.34 -28.82
N ALA A 10 -22.69 -21.43 -29.51
CA ALA A 10 -22.48 -19.99 -29.35
C ALA A 10 -22.86 -19.49 -27.93
N VAL A 11 -23.93 -20.01 -27.35
CA VAL A 11 -24.37 -19.65 -26.00
C VAL A 11 -23.40 -20.19 -24.93
N VAL A 12 -22.85 -21.38 -25.12
CA VAL A 12 -21.88 -21.98 -24.18
C VAL A 12 -20.53 -21.23 -24.22
N VAL A 13 -20.09 -20.79 -25.41
CA VAL A 13 -18.85 -20.01 -25.54
C VAL A 13 -18.98 -18.62 -24.92
N PHE A 14 -20.16 -18.01 -24.99
CA PHE A 14 -20.38 -16.69 -24.37
C PHE A 14 -20.47 -16.76 -22.84
N ALA A 15 -20.95 -17.87 -22.27
CA ALA A 15 -21.02 -18.07 -20.83
C ALA A 15 -19.64 -18.25 -20.15
N ILE A 16 -18.64 -18.73 -20.89
CA ILE A 16 -17.27 -18.94 -20.36
C ILE A 16 -16.47 -17.63 -20.28
N ALA A 17 -16.79 -16.64 -21.10
CA ALA A 17 -16.09 -15.35 -21.09
C ALA A 17 -16.51 -14.43 -19.93
N ALA A 18 -17.65 -14.67 -19.29
CA ALA A 18 -18.14 -13.84 -18.18
C ALA A 18 -17.61 -14.28 -16.79
N GLY A 19 -16.89 -15.40 -16.71
CA GLY A 19 -16.49 -16.02 -15.44
C GLY A 19 -15.19 -15.53 -14.82
N CYS A 20 -14.37 -14.72 -15.52
CA CYS A 20 -13.02 -14.41 -15.07
C CYS A 20 -12.84 -13.12 -14.25
N CYS A 21 -13.85 -12.29 -14.10
CA CYS A 21 -13.72 -11.03 -13.35
C CYS A 21 -14.19 -11.06 -11.89
N ALA A 22 -14.80 -12.16 -11.42
CA ALA A 22 -15.36 -12.23 -10.07
C ALA A 22 -14.43 -12.80 -8.99
N CYS A 23 -13.25 -13.33 -9.36
CA CYS A 23 -12.38 -14.04 -8.40
C CYS A 23 -11.38 -13.17 -7.64
N ARG A 24 -11.41 -11.84 -7.78
CA ARG A 24 -10.49 -10.94 -7.04
C ARG A 24 -11.10 -10.23 -5.82
N LYS A 25 -12.35 -10.48 -5.49
CA LYS A 25 -13.01 -9.90 -4.30
C LYS A 25 -13.00 -10.88 -3.11
N GLY A 26 -11.85 -11.37 -2.70
CA GLY A 26 -11.80 -12.37 -1.62
C GLY A 26 -10.72 -12.19 -0.57
N LYS A 27 -9.87 -11.19 -0.68
CA LYS A 27 -8.91 -10.89 0.38
C LYS A 27 -9.52 -9.90 1.36
N ASN A 28 -9.59 -10.28 2.63
CA ASN A 28 -9.92 -9.37 3.72
C ASN A 28 -8.78 -8.35 3.86
N ASN A 29 -8.90 -7.23 3.18
CA ASN A 29 -7.96 -6.13 3.31
C ASN A 29 -8.06 -5.53 4.71
N LEU A 30 -6.93 -5.36 5.36
CA LEU A 30 -6.86 -4.64 6.62
C LEU A 30 -7.16 -3.15 6.40
N PRO A 31 -7.79 -2.47 7.36
CA PRO A 31 -8.05 -1.04 7.24
C PRO A 31 -6.74 -0.25 7.29
N LEU A 32 -6.65 0.84 6.53
CA LEU A 32 -5.51 1.76 6.60
C LEU A 32 -5.37 2.36 8.00
N VAL A 33 -6.49 2.84 8.54
CA VAL A 33 -6.57 3.46 9.88
C VAL A 33 -6.69 2.40 10.95
N GLY A 34 -5.90 2.50 12.01
CA GLY A 34 -5.91 1.57 13.13
C GLY A 34 -5.03 0.34 12.96
N THR A 35 -4.36 0.20 11.84
CA THR A 35 -3.34 -0.83 11.60
C THR A 35 -1.95 -0.23 11.74
N GLU A 36 -1.04 -0.95 12.39
CA GLU A 36 0.37 -0.61 12.44
C GLU A 36 1.07 -1.20 11.22
N TRP A 37 1.76 -0.36 10.45
CA TRP A 37 2.39 -0.72 9.20
C TRP A 37 3.91 -0.64 9.31
N HIS A 38 4.60 -1.75 9.08
CA HIS A 38 6.06 -1.86 9.11
C HIS A 38 6.61 -1.84 7.68
N LEU A 39 7.58 -0.98 7.40
CA LEU A 39 8.22 -0.89 6.10
C LEU A 39 9.08 -2.14 5.84
N VAL A 40 8.80 -2.85 4.77
CA VAL A 40 9.52 -4.08 4.40
C VAL A 40 10.25 -3.98 3.06
N LYS A 41 9.79 -3.09 2.17
CA LYS A 41 10.40 -2.89 0.85
C LYS A 41 10.36 -1.42 0.45
N MET A 42 11.42 -0.94 -0.16
CA MET A 42 11.50 0.42 -0.69
C MET A 42 12.37 0.45 -1.95
N MET A 43 11.88 1.10 -3.01
CA MET A 43 12.60 1.30 -4.27
C MET A 43 13.19 -0.01 -4.82
N GLU A 44 12.33 -1.06 -4.93
CA GLU A 44 12.66 -2.41 -5.43
C GLU A 44 13.62 -3.23 -4.54
N ARG A 45 14.08 -2.70 -3.41
CA ARG A 45 14.93 -3.41 -2.46
C ARG A 45 14.14 -3.84 -1.23
N GLU A 46 14.29 -5.11 -0.87
CA GLU A 46 13.86 -5.59 0.44
C GLU A 46 14.77 -5.01 1.53
N LEU A 47 14.17 -4.63 2.63
CA LEU A 47 14.86 -4.00 3.74
C LEU A 47 14.99 -5.01 4.89
N ASN A 48 16.21 -5.19 5.37
CA ASN A 48 16.48 -5.98 6.55
C ASN A 48 16.65 -5.03 7.75
N ILE A 49 15.53 -4.54 8.24
CA ILE A 49 15.45 -3.61 9.38
C ILE A 49 14.75 -4.27 10.56
N SER A 50 15.05 -3.79 11.76
CA SER A 50 14.40 -4.26 12.98
C SER A 50 12.87 -4.09 12.89
N PRO A 51 12.07 -5.05 13.37
CA PRO A 51 10.60 -4.95 13.36
C PRO A 51 10.05 -3.79 14.20
N GLU A 52 10.86 -3.17 15.02
CA GLU A 52 10.51 -1.98 15.82
C GLU A 52 10.79 -0.66 15.11
N GLN A 53 11.56 -0.71 14.01
CA GLN A 53 11.88 0.45 13.18
C GLN A 53 10.92 0.56 11.99
N PHE A 54 10.71 1.78 11.53
CA PHE A 54 9.85 2.09 10.38
C PHE A 54 8.42 1.53 10.52
N VAL A 55 7.84 1.73 11.73
CA VAL A 55 6.46 1.39 12.04
C VAL A 55 5.62 2.65 12.12
N PHE A 56 4.54 2.70 11.33
CA PHE A 56 3.68 3.87 11.16
C PHE A 56 2.21 3.53 11.33
N THR A 57 1.46 4.50 11.80
CA THR A 57 0.00 4.45 11.92
C THR A 57 -0.64 5.64 11.24
N PHE A 58 -1.86 5.44 10.77
CA PHE A 58 -2.70 6.45 10.15
C PHE A 58 -3.93 6.68 11.03
N SER A 59 -4.27 7.93 11.30
CA SER A 59 -5.42 8.29 12.10
C SER A 59 -6.57 8.84 11.25
N LYS A 60 -7.77 8.80 11.78
CA LYS A 60 -8.99 9.26 11.07
C LYS A 60 -8.98 10.74 10.74
N ASP A 61 -8.26 11.54 11.51
CA ASP A 61 -8.16 13.01 11.37
C ASP A 61 -7.14 13.43 10.31
N GLY A 62 -6.56 12.47 9.56
CA GLY A 62 -5.63 12.74 8.49
C GLY A 62 -4.18 12.91 8.93
N ALA A 63 -3.83 12.52 10.14
CA ALA A 63 -2.45 12.50 10.59
C ALA A 63 -1.82 11.12 10.41
N PHE A 64 -0.54 11.10 10.07
CA PHE A 64 0.27 9.90 10.08
C PHE A 64 1.49 10.10 10.99
N GLY A 65 1.95 9.01 11.60
CA GLY A 65 3.13 9.10 12.43
C GLY A 65 3.67 7.75 12.87
N GLY A 66 4.91 7.77 13.31
CA GLY A 66 5.59 6.57 13.77
C GLY A 66 7.05 6.80 14.07
N VAL A 67 7.79 5.72 14.14
CA VAL A 67 9.23 5.72 14.37
C VAL A 67 9.92 5.25 13.09
N GLY A 68 10.88 6.03 12.60
CA GLY A 68 11.78 5.63 11.53
C GLY A 68 12.94 4.76 12.06
N ALA A 69 14.15 5.03 11.63
CA ALA A 69 15.33 4.31 12.12
C ALA A 69 15.61 4.63 13.59
N CYS A 70 15.65 5.91 13.94
CA CYS A 70 15.86 6.40 15.30
C CYS A 70 15.06 7.68 15.59
N ASN A 71 14.42 8.25 14.57
CA ASN A 71 13.66 9.47 14.69
C ASN A 71 12.17 9.21 14.66
N ARG A 72 11.40 10.09 15.30
CA ARG A 72 9.97 10.15 15.10
C ARG A 72 9.69 10.85 13.79
N MET A 73 8.86 10.24 12.97
CA MET A 73 8.37 10.80 11.73
C MET A 73 6.88 11.07 11.85
N MET A 74 6.42 12.18 11.32
CA MET A 74 5.01 12.57 11.38
C MET A 74 4.65 13.47 10.19
N GLY A 75 3.39 13.57 9.90
CA GLY A 75 2.86 14.45 8.88
C GLY A 75 1.36 14.26 8.71
N ASP A 76 0.83 14.89 7.68
CA ASP A 76 -0.56 14.77 7.28
C ASP A 76 -0.67 13.88 6.04
N TYR A 77 -1.81 13.24 5.87
CA TYR A 77 -2.14 12.50 4.65
C TYR A 77 -3.59 12.76 4.24
N THR A 78 -3.84 12.64 2.96
CA THR A 78 -5.18 12.66 2.39
C THR A 78 -5.37 11.45 1.47
N VAL A 79 -6.57 10.88 1.48
CA VAL A 79 -6.95 9.75 0.63
C VAL A 79 -8.28 10.04 -0.03
N THR A 80 -8.47 9.52 -1.23
CA THR A 80 -9.74 9.56 -1.95
C THR A 80 -10.29 8.15 -2.16
N GLU A 81 -11.58 8.07 -2.49
CA GLU A 81 -12.23 6.78 -2.82
C GLU A 81 -11.64 6.11 -4.06
N LYS A 82 -10.93 6.86 -4.89
CA LYS A 82 -10.23 6.36 -6.08
C LYS A 82 -8.85 5.76 -5.79
N GLY A 83 -8.42 5.76 -4.52
CA GLY A 83 -7.10 5.25 -4.13
C GLY A 83 -5.97 6.26 -4.30
N GLU A 84 -6.29 7.53 -4.50
CA GLU A 84 -5.28 8.59 -4.45
C GLU A 84 -4.84 8.82 -3.00
N MET A 85 -3.56 9.01 -2.79
CA MET A 85 -2.96 9.33 -1.49
C MET A 85 -1.87 10.36 -1.66
N THR A 86 -1.89 11.38 -0.84
CA THR A 86 -0.83 12.39 -0.78
C THR A 86 -0.42 12.62 0.66
N PHE A 87 0.84 12.91 0.88
CA PHE A 87 1.42 13.27 2.16
C PHE A 87 1.84 14.73 2.17
N GLY A 88 1.61 15.40 3.28
CA GLY A 88 2.00 16.78 3.49
C GLY A 88 2.70 16.96 4.82
N GLY A 89 3.57 17.98 4.92
CA GLY A 89 4.20 18.34 6.17
C GLY A 89 5.03 17.22 6.81
N VAL A 90 5.64 16.34 6.00
CA VAL A 90 6.47 15.23 6.52
C VAL A 90 7.65 15.82 7.26
N ALA A 91 7.71 15.56 8.54
CA ALA A 91 8.75 16.02 9.44
C ALA A 91 9.33 14.88 10.26
N SER A 92 10.57 15.00 10.66
CA SER A 92 11.21 14.05 11.58
C SER A 92 12.08 14.78 12.59
N THR A 93 12.27 14.16 13.76
CA THR A 93 13.35 14.56 14.68
C THR A 93 14.70 14.32 14.01
N ARG A 94 15.76 14.96 14.49
CA ARG A 94 17.06 14.96 13.80
C ARG A 94 18.16 14.35 14.68
N ARG A 95 17.94 13.12 15.10
CA ARG A 95 19.02 12.33 15.71
C ARG A 95 19.88 11.70 14.62
N MET A 96 21.18 11.65 14.87
CA MET A 96 22.10 10.91 14.00
C MET A 96 22.13 9.43 14.44
N CYS A 97 21.84 8.54 13.51
CA CYS A 97 21.98 7.10 13.67
C CYS A 97 22.39 6.45 12.34
N PRO A 98 22.89 5.20 12.36
CA PRO A 98 23.39 4.55 11.14
C PRO A 98 22.40 4.55 9.98
N ASP A 99 21.10 4.41 10.26
CA ASP A 99 20.05 4.30 9.25
C ASP A 99 19.28 5.62 8.99
N ALA A 100 19.82 6.77 9.44
CA ALA A 100 19.19 8.08 9.24
C ALA A 100 19.01 8.43 7.76
N GLU A 101 19.90 7.95 6.88
CA GLU A 101 19.78 8.12 5.43
C GLU A 101 18.53 7.38 4.90
N LEU A 102 18.20 6.22 5.45
CA LEU A 102 17.01 5.47 5.06
C LEU A 102 15.73 6.23 5.41
N GLU A 103 15.71 6.94 6.55
CA GLU A 103 14.60 7.84 6.89
C GLU A 103 14.41 8.95 5.87
N THR A 104 15.51 9.58 5.45
CA THR A 104 15.47 10.64 4.44
C THR A 104 14.91 10.13 3.12
N ARG A 105 15.32 8.96 2.69
CA ARG A 105 14.81 8.31 1.48
C ARG A 105 13.33 7.94 1.63
N PHE A 106 12.93 7.46 2.78
CA PHE A 106 11.53 7.14 3.04
C PHE A 106 10.64 8.39 3.06
N ALA A 107 11.11 9.49 3.64
CA ALA A 107 10.40 10.77 3.58
C ALA A 107 10.18 11.22 2.12
N GLN A 108 11.18 11.09 1.25
CA GLN A 108 11.06 11.38 -0.18
C GLN A 108 10.03 10.46 -0.87
N VAL A 109 9.98 9.19 -0.51
CA VAL A 109 8.96 8.26 -1.02
C VAL A 109 7.56 8.71 -0.60
N LEU A 110 7.36 9.08 0.67
CA LEU A 110 6.09 9.61 1.16
C LEU A 110 5.67 10.87 0.39
N GLU A 111 6.55 11.85 0.27
CA GLU A 111 6.28 13.10 -0.44
C GLU A 111 5.97 12.91 -1.94
N SER A 112 6.53 11.87 -2.55
CA SER A 112 6.29 11.54 -3.97
C SER A 112 5.08 10.63 -4.20
N THR A 113 4.45 10.12 -3.15
CA THR A 113 3.31 9.20 -3.25
C THR A 113 2.11 9.89 -3.86
N THR A 114 1.48 9.25 -4.83
CA THR A 114 0.26 9.72 -5.50
C THR A 114 -0.93 8.79 -5.29
N HIS A 115 -0.68 7.50 -5.08
CA HIS A 115 -1.71 6.47 -4.90
C HIS A 115 -1.28 5.44 -3.86
N TYR A 116 -2.27 4.72 -3.34
CA TYR A 116 -2.03 3.56 -2.48
C TYR A 116 -2.96 2.42 -2.83
N GLU A 117 -2.55 1.23 -2.48
CA GLU A 117 -3.38 0.02 -2.52
C GLU A 117 -3.17 -0.78 -1.24
N ILE A 118 -4.21 -1.47 -0.80
CA ILE A 118 -4.11 -2.45 0.27
C ILE A 118 -4.43 -3.82 -0.32
N ASP A 119 -3.50 -4.76 -0.19
CA ASP A 119 -3.62 -6.14 -0.60
C ASP A 119 -3.44 -7.05 0.62
N GLY A 120 -4.55 -7.40 1.27
CA GLY A 120 -4.54 -8.18 2.50
C GLY A 120 -3.89 -7.42 3.65
N ASP A 121 -2.73 -7.87 4.06
CA ASP A 121 -1.89 -7.29 5.13
C ASP A 121 -0.76 -6.39 4.61
N MET A 122 -0.78 -6.05 3.33
CA MET A 122 0.22 -5.19 2.70
C MET A 122 -0.38 -3.85 2.28
N LEU A 123 0.32 -2.77 2.60
CA LEU A 123 0.07 -1.41 2.13
C LEU A 123 1.13 -1.07 1.08
N LEU A 124 0.69 -0.79 -0.13
CA LEU A 124 1.52 -0.42 -1.25
C LEU A 124 1.42 1.10 -1.49
N LEU A 125 2.56 1.77 -1.55
CA LEU A 125 2.65 3.18 -1.91
C LEU A 125 3.20 3.31 -3.33
N LEU A 126 2.45 4.04 -4.17
CA LEU A 126 2.76 4.23 -5.58
C LEU A 126 2.96 5.71 -5.91
N SER A 127 3.87 5.97 -6.82
CA SER A 127 4.07 7.28 -7.42
C SER A 127 3.88 7.17 -8.93
N LYS A 128 2.84 7.81 -9.46
CA LYS A 128 2.52 7.81 -10.90
C LYS A 128 2.45 6.39 -11.50
N GLY A 129 1.85 5.45 -10.77
CA GLY A 129 1.70 4.07 -11.17
C GLY A 129 2.91 3.16 -10.89
N GLU A 130 4.01 3.69 -10.39
CA GLU A 130 5.20 2.94 -10.02
C GLU A 130 5.19 2.62 -8.51
N LEU A 131 5.43 1.35 -8.16
CA LEU A 131 5.53 0.91 -6.77
C LEU A 131 6.80 1.46 -6.13
N ARG A 132 6.65 2.24 -5.06
CA ARG A 132 7.77 2.88 -4.36
C ARG A 132 8.08 2.25 -3.01
N ALA A 133 7.07 1.80 -2.27
CA ALA A 133 7.25 1.15 -0.98
C ALA A 133 6.15 0.12 -0.71
N ILE A 134 6.50 -0.89 0.08
CA ILE A 134 5.56 -1.86 0.66
C ILE A 134 5.74 -1.83 2.17
N LEU A 135 4.65 -1.65 2.87
CA LEU A 135 4.57 -1.82 4.31
C LEU A 135 3.68 -3.03 4.61
N LYS A 136 4.04 -3.78 5.63
CA LYS A 136 3.28 -4.94 6.07
C LYS A 136 2.66 -4.67 7.44
N ALA A 137 1.43 -5.12 7.64
CA ALA A 137 0.79 -5.02 8.94
C ALA A 137 1.57 -5.79 10.01
N VAL A 138 1.75 -5.15 11.15
CA VAL A 138 2.35 -5.80 12.32
C VAL A 138 1.30 -6.72 12.94
N SER A 139 1.61 -8.02 13.00
CA SER A 139 0.77 -8.98 13.71
C SER A 139 0.92 -8.77 15.22
N LYS A 140 -0.19 -8.54 15.91
CA LYS A 140 -0.27 -8.55 17.36
C LYS A 140 -0.29 -9.95 17.91
#